data_e265f72198eaa9cac6e27cdb84e175ad
#
_entry.id   e265f72198eaa9cac6e27cdb84e175ad
#
_cell.length_a   1.000
_cell.length_b   1.000
_cell.length_c   1.000
_cell.angle_alpha   90.00
_cell.angle_beta   90.00
_cell.angle_gamma   90.00
#
_symmetry.space_group_name_H-M   'P 1'
#
loop_
_entity.id
_entity.type
_entity.pdbx_description
1 polymer ?
#
loop_
_entity_poly.entity_id
_entity_poly.type
_entity_poly.pdbx_seq_one_letter_code
_entity_poly.pdbx_strand_id
1 'polypeptide(L)'
;EQVNQIFSSKSQDNIKVHVTKRPQSKPFLENEKTLKFYEQVEKVGKLVEVRIKKAENSIVSCLSNIGESIPALDGLGPVTGGYGTNSEHVVRDSLIDRSVLLAYLIHLSSKNFEI
;
A
#
# COMPACT_ATOMS: atom_id res chain seq x y z
N GLU A 1 -14.16 -4.18 -21.56
CA GLU A 1 -14.87 -4.00 -22.87
C GLU A 1 -14.50 -2.66 -23.54
N GLN A 2 -14.59 -1.53 -22.86
CA GLN A 2 -14.29 -0.20 -23.43
C GLN A 2 -12.88 -0.06 -24.00
N VAL A 3 -11.85 -0.59 -23.32
CA VAL A 3 -10.45 -0.51 -23.77
C VAL A 3 -10.25 -1.23 -25.11
N ASN A 4 -10.83 -2.42 -25.27
CA ASN A 4 -10.75 -3.15 -26.53
C ASN A 4 -11.45 -2.42 -27.68
N GLN A 5 -12.57 -1.74 -27.41
CA GLN A 5 -13.27 -0.94 -28.43
C GLN A 5 -12.42 0.25 -28.90
N ILE A 6 -11.73 0.94 -27.97
CA ILE A 6 -10.87 2.08 -28.31
C ILE A 6 -9.70 1.65 -29.21
N PHE A 7 -9.08 0.51 -28.93
CA PHE A 7 -7.94 0.03 -29.72
C PHE A 7 -8.36 -0.61 -31.05
N SER A 8 -9.53 -1.20 -31.12
CA SER A 8 -10.06 -1.77 -32.36
C SER A 8 -10.53 -0.71 -33.36
N SER A 9 -10.93 0.47 -32.88
CA SER A 9 -11.46 1.55 -33.72
C SER A 9 -10.39 2.46 -34.35
N LYS A 10 -9.10 2.34 -33.95
CA LYS A 10 -7.98 3.18 -34.42
C LYS A 10 -6.87 2.37 -35.08
N SER A 11 -7.21 1.45 -35.96
CA SER A 11 -6.23 0.79 -36.81
C SER A 11 -5.81 1.77 -37.93
N GLN A 12 -4.64 2.37 -37.80
CA GLN A 12 -3.94 2.96 -38.94
C GLN A 12 -3.24 1.85 -39.70
N ASP A 13 -3.20 1.94 -41.05
CA ASP A 13 -2.82 0.85 -41.96
C ASP A 13 -1.47 0.14 -41.71
N ASN A 14 -0.62 0.66 -40.83
CA ASN A 14 0.69 0.10 -40.51
C ASN A 14 0.92 -0.19 -39.04
N ILE A 15 -0.11 -0.09 -38.18
CA ILE A 15 0.03 -0.33 -36.73
C ILE A 15 -0.84 -1.53 -36.31
N LYS A 16 -0.19 -2.62 -35.90
CA LYS A 16 -0.88 -3.78 -35.27
C LYS A 16 -0.87 -3.60 -33.75
N VAL A 17 -2.06 -3.46 -33.17
CA VAL A 17 -2.21 -3.40 -31.72
C VAL A 17 -2.61 -4.76 -31.19
N HIS A 18 -1.79 -5.32 -30.28
CA HIS A 18 -2.10 -6.54 -29.55
C HIS A 18 -2.46 -6.18 -28.12
N VAL A 19 -3.69 -6.43 -27.71
CA VAL A 19 -4.15 -6.19 -26.33
C VAL A 19 -4.17 -7.52 -25.58
N THR A 20 -3.28 -7.65 -24.59
CA THR A 20 -3.25 -8.82 -23.72
C THR A 20 -3.82 -8.46 -22.36
N LYS A 21 -4.92 -9.09 -21.99
CA LYS A 21 -5.50 -8.92 -20.65
C LYS A 21 -4.65 -9.72 -19.64
N ARG A 22 -4.03 -9.02 -18.70
CA ARG A 22 -3.37 -9.66 -17.55
C ARG A 22 -4.38 -9.89 -16.43
N PRO A 23 -4.14 -10.89 -15.55
CA PRO A 23 -4.92 -11.03 -14.33
C PRO A 23 -4.96 -9.70 -13.56
N GLN A 24 -6.15 -9.29 -13.16
CA GLN A 24 -6.33 -8.08 -12.35
C GLN A 24 -6.38 -8.48 -10.89
N SER A 25 -5.54 -7.87 -10.07
CA SER A 25 -5.70 -7.93 -8.61
C SER A 25 -6.94 -7.15 -8.20
N LYS A 26 -7.64 -7.65 -7.21
CA LYS A 26 -8.71 -6.88 -6.58
C LYS A 26 -8.10 -5.70 -5.81
N PRO A 27 -8.79 -4.57 -5.67
CA PRO A 27 -8.31 -3.52 -4.77
C PRO A 27 -8.24 -4.07 -3.33
N PHE A 28 -7.23 -3.64 -2.58
CA PHE A 28 -7.19 -3.90 -1.15
C PHE A 28 -8.21 -2.98 -0.48
N LEU A 29 -9.22 -3.56 0.13
CA LEU A 29 -10.30 -2.83 0.79
C LEU A 29 -10.15 -2.93 2.30
N GLU A 30 -10.45 -1.82 2.96
CA GLU A 30 -10.55 -1.76 4.41
C GLU A 30 -11.67 -2.68 4.93
N ASN A 31 -11.41 -3.41 6.00
CA ASN A 31 -12.36 -4.21 6.73
C ASN A 31 -12.16 -4.05 8.25
N GLU A 32 -13.05 -4.61 9.06
CA GLU A 32 -12.97 -4.48 10.52
C GLU A 32 -11.65 -4.98 11.12
N LYS A 33 -11.06 -6.05 10.56
CA LYS A 33 -9.78 -6.59 11.05
C LYS A 33 -8.64 -5.63 10.75
N THR A 34 -8.64 -5.04 9.56
CA THR A 34 -7.66 -4.03 9.15
C THR A 34 -7.78 -2.78 10.02
N LEU A 35 -9.01 -2.35 10.35
CA LEU A 35 -9.23 -1.21 11.25
C LEU A 35 -8.70 -1.48 12.65
N LYS A 36 -9.02 -2.62 13.25
CA LYS A 36 -8.50 -3.01 14.57
C LYS A 36 -6.97 -3.06 14.57
N PHE A 37 -6.38 -3.59 13.52
CA PHE A 37 -4.93 -3.64 13.39
C PHE A 37 -4.33 -2.22 13.23
N TYR A 38 -4.98 -1.34 12.48
CA TYR A 38 -4.58 0.06 12.38
C TYR A 38 -4.58 0.76 13.74
N GLU A 39 -5.62 0.57 14.56
CA GLU A 39 -5.71 1.12 15.91
C GLU A 39 -4.55 0.64 16.81
N GLN A 40 -4.16 -0.62 16.69
CA GLN A 40 -3.00 -1.16 17.41
C GLN A 40 -1.70 -0.49 16.94
N VAL A 41 -1.50 -0.35 15.63
CA VAL A 41 -0.33 0.33 15.06
C VAL A 41 -0.29 1.80 15.47
N GLU A 42 -1.44 2.49 15.53
CA GLU A 42 -1.51 3.87 16.00
C GLU A 42 -1.12 4.01 17.47
N LYS A 43 -1.55 3.07 18.34
CA LYS A 43 -1.13 3.05 19.76
C LYS A 43 0.39 2.88 19.88
N VAL A 44 0.98 1.95 19.13
CA VAL A 44 2.44 1.78 19.11
C VAL A 44 3.13 3.04 18.57
N GLY A 45 2.60 3.64 17.53
CA GLY A 45 3.09 4.90 17.00
C GLY A 45 3.15 6.00 18.06
N LYS A 46 2.11 6.12 18.90
CA LYS A 46 2.09 7.06 20.03
C LYS A 46 3.16 6.75 21.07
N LEU A 47 3.44 5.46 21.36
CA LEU A 47 4.47 5.06 22.32
C LEU A 47 5.89 5.41 21.84
N VAL A 48 6.13 5.35 20.55
CA VAL A 48 7.45 5.65 19.94
C VAL A 48 7.51 7.05 19.32
N GLU A 49 6.52 7.90 19.60
CA GLU A 49 6.41 9.28 19.10
C GLU A 49 6.38 9.41 17.57
N VAL A 50 5.97 8.34 16.88
CA VAL A 50 5.81 8.31 15.42
C VAL A 50 4.35 8.55 15.04
N ARG A 51 4.09 9.62 14.33
CA ARG A 51 2.73 9.95 13.89
C ARG A 51 2.28 9.04 12.75
N ILE A 52 1.21 8.30 12.99
CA ILE A 52 0.54 7.48 12.00
C ILE A 52 -0.74 8.19 11.55
N LYS A 53 -0.97 8.22 10.25
CA LYS A 53 -2.20 8.73 9.66
C LYS A 53 -2.73 7.75 8.64
N LYS A 54 -4.02 7.52 8.69
CA LYS A 54 -4.73 6.83 7.64
C LYS A 54 -4.76 7.69 6.38
N ALA A 55 -4.48 7.06 5.25
CA ALA A 55 -4.55 7.70 3.95
C ALA A 55 -5.23 6.76 2.95
N GLU A 56 -6.03 7.32 2.06
CA GLU A 56 -6.49 6.62 0.88
C GLU A 56 -5.41 6.72 -0.20
N ASN A 57 -5.09 5.60 -0.81
CA ASN A 57 -4.10 5.54 -1.86
C ASN A 57 -4.64 4.78 -3.07
N SER A 58 -4.44 5.35 -4.25
CA SER A 58 -4.80 4.72 -5.52
C SER A 58 -3.67 3.86 -6.12
N ILE A 59 -2.55 3.73 -5.43
CA ILE A 59 -1.42 2.91 -5.88
C ILE A 59 -1.73 1.44 -5.63
N VAL A 60 -1.41 0.60 -6.59
CA VAL A 60 -1.58 -0.86 -6.47
C VAL A 60 -0.66 -1.38 -5.37
N SER A 61 -1.25 -2.09 -4.40
CA SER A 61 -0.53 -2.71 -3.29
C SER A 61 -0.45 -4.23 -3.48
N CYS A 62 0.67 -4.83 -3.07
CA CYS A 62 0.81 -6.28 -2.98
C CYS A 62 -0.21 -6.91 -2.00
N LEU A 63 -0.77 -6.12 -1.08
CA LEU A 63 -1.81 -6.57 -0.15
C LEU A 63 -3.09 -7.02 -0.86
N SER A 64 -3.30 -6.60 -2.11
CA SER A 64 -4.41 -7.08 -2.94
C SER A 64 -4.45 -8.60 -3.11
N ASN A 65 -3.31 -9.27 -2.88
CA ASN A 65 -3.18 -10.73 -3.00
C ASN A 65 -3.30 -11.44 -1.64
N ILE A 66 -3.43 -10.69 -0.55
CA ILE A 66 -3.64 -11.25 0.79
C ILE A 66 -5.13 -11.49 0.98
N GLY A 67 -5.48 -12.65 1.53
CA GLY A 67 -6.88 -12.98 1.81
C GLY A 67 -7.48 -12.03 2.86
N GLU A 68 -8.76 -11.71 2.73
CA GLU A 68 -9.51 -10.79 3.63
C GLU A 68 -9.53 -11.26 5.10
N SER A 69 -9.16 -12.51 5.35
CA SER A 69 -9.07 -13.08 6.71
C SER A 69 -7.85 -12.58 7.49
N ILE A 70 -6.83 -12.08 6.81
CA ILE A 70 -5.57 -11.64 7.41
C ILE A 70 -5.58 -10.12 7.55
N PRO A 71 -5.47 -9.58 8.79
CA PRO A 71 -5.33 -8.14 8.97
C PRO A 71 -4.00 -7.69 8.40
N ALA A 72 -4.03 -6.69 7.54
CA ALA A 72 -2.83 -6.17 6.88
C ALA A 72 -2.91 -4.66 6.71
N LEU A 73 -1.76 -4.02 6.74
CA LEU A 73 -1.59 -2.58 6.50
C LEU A 73 -0.47 -2.35 5.51
N ASP A 74 -0.62 -1.31 4.70
CA ASP A 74 0.40 -0.82 3.78
C ASP A 74 0.86 0.58 4.19
N GLY A 75 1.95 1.06 3.56
CA GLY A 75 2.43 2.42 3.77
C GLY A 75 3.13 2.66 5.11
N LEU A 76 3.59 1.62 5.81
CA LEU A 76 4.38 1.75 7.05
C LEU A 76 5.85 2.10 6.81
N GLY A 77 6.29 2.16 5.56
CA GLY A 77 7.64 2.57 5.17
C GLY A 77 7.90 4.07 5.38
N PRO A 78 9.06 4.56 4.97
CA PRO A 78 9.44 5.97 5.12
C PRO A 78 8.50 6.89 4.35
N VAL A 79 8.45 8.16 4.76
CA VAL A 79 7.67 9.18 4.06
C VAL A 79 8.36 9.52 2.75
N THR A 80 7.61 9.47 1.66
CA THR A 80 8.09 9.75 0.31
C THR A 80 7.31 10.88 -0.32
N GLY A 81 7.89 11.53 -1.32
CA GLY A 81 7.20 12.51 -2.16
C GLY A 81 7.64 12.41 -3.61
N GLY A 82 6.88 13.02 -4.52
CA GLY A 82 7.19 13.06 -5.93
C GLY A 82 7.16 11.72 -6.66
N TYR A 83 6.42 10.74 -6.17
CA TYR A 83 6.39 9.38 -6.71
C TYR A 83 6.21 9.34 -8.23
N GLY A 84 7.08 8.58 -8.90
CA GLY A 84 7.06 8.42 -10.35
C GLY A 84 7.49 9.66 -11.15
N THR A 85 8.11 10.65 -10.52
CA THR A 85 8.65 11.86 -11.17
C THR A 85 10.15 12.00 -10.95
N ASN A 86 10.78 12.95 -11.66
CA ASN A 86 12.19 13.29 -11.47
C ASN A 86 12.51 13.91 -10.10
N SER A 87 11.48 14.28 -9.32
CA SER A 87 11.58 14.82 -7.97
C SER A 87 11.23 13.80 -6.90
N GLU A 88 11.23 12.51 -7.24
CA GLU A 88 10.97 11.44 -6.27
C GLU A 88 12.05 11.44 -5.18
N HIS A 89 11.60 11.43 -3.94
CA HIS A 89 12.50 11.52 -2.79
C HIS A 89 11.94 10.82 -1.56
N VAL A 90 12.82 10.53 -0.61
CA VAL A 90 12.50 10.02 0.72
C VAL A 90 12.86 11.07 1.76
N VAL A 91 11.99 11.30 2.73
CA VAL A 91 12.27 12.14 3.89
C VAL A 91 13.19 11.37 4.84
N ARG A 92 14.45 11.82 4.96
CA ARG A 92 15.54 11.11 5.65
C ARG A 92 15.18 10.73 7.09
N ASP A 93 14.65 11.67 7.86
CA ASP A 93 14.36 11.46 9.29
C ASP A 93 13.28 10.41 9.49
N SER A 94 12.34 10.31 8.54
CA SER A 94 11.29 9.28 8.59
C SER A 94 11.81 7.84 8.43
N LEU A 95 13.01 7.64 7.91
CA LEU A 95 13.64 6.32 7.83
C LEU A 95 13.88 5.75 9.24
N ILE A 96 14.40 6.57 10.15
CA ILE A 96 14.66 6.17 11.53
C ILE A 96 13.34 5.94 12.25
N ASP A 97 12.42 6.88 12.20
CA ASP A 97 11.12 6.80 12.86
C ASP A 97 10.34 5.54 12.45
N ARG A 98 10.29 5.26 11.15
CA ARG A 98 9.58 4.09 10.63
C ARG A 98 10.29 2.78 10.96
N SER A 99 11.63 2.77 11.00
CA SER A 99 12.39 1.60 11.44
C SER A 99 12.13 1.28 12.91
N VAL A 100 12.10 2.28 13.78
CA VAL A 100 11.75 2.11 15.20
C VAL A 100 10.33 1.58 15.34
N LEU A 101 9.37 2.18 14.66
CA LEU A 101 7.98 1.72 14.67
C LEU A 101 7.88 0.23 14.28
N LEU A 102 8.48 -0.16 13.16
CA LEU A 102 8.43 -1.53 12.67
C LEU A 102 9.10 -2.51 13.63
N ALA A 103 10.24 -2.14 14.22
CA ALA A 103 10.92 -2.97 15.21
C ALA A 103 10.04 -3.23 16.44
N TYR A 104 9.34 -2.21 16.94
CA TYR A 104 8.40 -2.36 18.06
C TYR A 104 7.20 -3.23 17.69
N LEU A 105 6.61 -3.03 16.51
CA LEU A 105 5.50 -3.85 16.04
C LEU A 105 5.87 -5.32 15.93
N ILE A 106 7.04 -5.65 15.37
CA ILE A 106 7.54 -7.02 15.26
C ILE A 106 7.78 -7.62 16.66
N HIS A 107 8.42 -6.85 17.54
CA HIS A 107 8.71 -7.30 18.90
C HIS A 107 7.43 -7.61 19.70
N LEU A 108 6.43 -6.73 19.63
CA LEU A 108 5.17 -6.93 20.32
C LEU A 108 4.38 -8.11 19.72
N SER A 109 4.36 -8.24 18.39
CA SER A 109 3.70 -9.37 17.71
C SER A 109 4.33 -10.71 18.09
N SER A 110 5.66 -10.78 18.28
CA SER A 110 6.36 -12.01 18.68
C SER A 110 6.02 -12.48 20.11
N LYS A 111 5.50 -11.60 20.94
CA LYS A 111 5.11 -11.90 22.32
C LYS A 111 3.63 -12.23 22.50
N ASN A 112 2.86 -12.40 21.43
CA ASN A 112 1.39 -12.50 21.45
C ASN A 112 0.73 -11.39 22.30
N PHE A 113 1.31 -10.20 22.24
CA PHE A 113 0.80 -9.07 22.99
C PHE A 113 -0.49 -8.59 22.30
N GLU A 114 -1.63 -8.77 22.95
CA GLU A 114 -2.84 -8.04 22.61
C GLU A 114 -2.62 -6.57 23.00
N ILE A 115 -2.44 -5.73 22.00
CA ILE A 115 -2.23 -4.28 22.18
C ILE A 115 -3.59 -3.59 22.29
#